data_8563efb9ea7f168036ab0fcb2e4ac74c
#
_entry.id   8563efb9ea7f168036ab0fcb2e4ac74c
#
_cell.length_a   1.000
_cell.length_b   1.000
_cell.length_c   1.000
_cell.angle_alpha   90.00
_cell.angle_beta   90.00
_cell.angle_gamma   90.00
#
_symmetry.space_group_name_H-M   'P 1'
#
loop_
_entity.id
_entity.type
_entity.pdbx_description
1 polymer ?
#
loop_
_entity_poly.entity_id
_entity_poly.type
_entity_poly.pdbx_seq_one_letter_code
_entity_poly.pdbx_strand_id
1 'polypeptide(L)'
;NHMSDVLANPEHFTRREAGAYKGNDIGGADYSEMRGGITYTWDWGEVALAKEHIEWGDNYNGALIRSGRTPSTGMIKLHLKPARWFEFNYYHGWLVSEVIDSLASYSPPSGFDRTVYRPKYMAANMFTVIPTRNIHLSFGNSIIYGDIPMQAGYLVPFMFFKSIDHTINAHIENQNSQMFANLSVRSIKHLHLYGSIFIDEFAFFRVGNPDLHNFYSVKGGVKLSNWPVRNVSLTFETTRSRPITYKHRIPVLTYETNRFNMGHYMRDNSKDFFLELDINPLPRFHLKASYIYAAHGNEYNYAFTEEGDFILDELEFMEDKTWSNETIAFEAAFEFSNNAYIFSAYTLRNIRGYPTDGKSANQYLSKFTPEMFHGETSTWRFGFNLGF
;
A
#
# COMPACT_ATOMS: atom_id res chain seq x y z
N ASN A 1 -20.90 13.88 0.54
CA ASN A 1 -19.79 14.48 -0.23
C ASN A 1 -18.63 14.96 0.64
N HIS A 2 -18.86 15.66 1.76
CA HIS A 2 -17.80 15.98 2.74
C HIS A 2 -17.05 14.75 3.27
N MET A 3 -17.71 13.62 3.38
CA MET A 3 -17.09 12.37 3.86
C MET A 3 -16.03 11.82 2.92
N SER A 4 -16.17 11.99 1.62
CA SER A 4 -15.18 11.50 0.65
C SER A 4 -13.87 12.27 0.72
N ASP A 5 -13.91 13.60 0.93
CA ASP A 5 -12.73 14.44 1.07
C ASP A 5 -11.89 14.04 2.27
N VAL A 6 -12.56 13.92 3.41
CA VAL A 6 -11.91 13.60 4.68
C VAL A 6 -11.31 12.19 4.66
N LEU A 7 -11.92 11.27 3.90
CA LEU A 7 -11.45 9.89 3.79
C LEU A 7 -10.44 9.66 2.66
N ALA A 8 -10.32 10.60 1.73
CA ALA A 8 -9.35 10.54 0.63
C ALA A 8 -8.03 11.24 0.94
N ASN A 9 -7.85 11.78 2.15
CA ASN A 9 -6.60 12.39 2.56
C ASN A 9 -5.46 11.34 2.57
N PRO A 10 -4.35 11.57 1.83
CA PRO A 10 -3.23 10.64 1.75
C PRO A 10 -2.56 10.33 3.09
N GLU A 11 -2.67 11.22 4.06
CA GLU A 11 -2.10 11.04 5.41
C GLU A 11 -2.96 10.14 6.31
N HIS A 12 -4.25 9.92 5.96
CA HIS A 12 -5.14 9.13 6.81
C HIS A 12 -4.84 7.63 6.75
N PHE A 13 -4.70 6.99 7.90
CA PHE A 13 -4.51 5.55 8.06
C PHE A 13 -5.83 4.77 7.94
N THR A 14 -6.65 5.10 6.97
CA THR A 14 -7.91 4.41 6.73
C THR A 14 -7.74 3.28 5.73
N ARG A 15 -8.56 2.23 5.83
CA ARG A 15 -8.57 1.10 4.88
C ARG A 15 -9.40 1.38 3.62
N ARG A 16 -9.62 2.62 3.26
CA ARG A 16 -10.36 2.95 2.06
C ARG A 16 -9.44 3.03 0.85
N GLU A 17 -10.00 2.69 -0.29
CA GLU A 17 -9.38 3.00 -1.57
C GLU A 17 -9.18 4.52 -1.66
N ALA A 18 -8.01 4.91 -2.13
CA ALA A 18 -7.73 6.30 -2.40
C ALA A 18 -8.56 6.76 -3.60
N GLY A 19 -9.22 7.89 -3.45
CA GLY A 19 -10.00 8.51 -4.52
C GLY A 19 -9.37 9.82 -4.97
N ALA A 20 -9.36 10.06 -6.28
CA ALA A 20 -9.12 11.40 -6.78
C ALA A 20 -10.39 12.23 -6.61
N TYR A 21 -10.31 13.36 -5.92
CA TYR A 21 -11.43 14.29 -5.81
C TYR A 21 -11.00 15.70 -6.19
N LYS A 22 -11.98 16.48 -6.59
CA LYS A 22 -11.82 17.90 -6.86
C LYS A 22 -12.78 18.67 -5.96
N GLY A 23 -12.26 19.51 -5.08
CA GLY A 23 -13.06 20.44 -4.30
C GLY A 23 -13.77 21.46 -5.21
N ASN A 24 -14.97 21.89 -4.85
CA ASN A 24 -15.69 22.95 -5.52
C ASN A 24 -15.95 24.12 -4.57
N ASP A 25 -16.22 25.31 -5.14
CA ASP A 25 -16.41 26.57 -4.39
C ASP A 25 -17.69 26.58 -3.51
N ILE A 26 -18.51 25.54 -3.57
CA ILE A 26 -19.77 25.41 -2.83
C ILE A 26 -19.63 24.52 -1.58
N GLY A 27 -18.38 24.18 -1.20
CA GLY A 27 -18.11 23.33 -0.04
C GLY A 27 -18.41 21.84 -0.26
N GLY A 28 -18.43 21.40 -1.50
CA GLY A 28 -18.54 20.00 -1.91
C GLY A 28 -17.28 19.49 -2.58
N ALA A 29 -17.25 18.21 -2.86
CA ALA A 29 -16.21 17.58 -3.66
C ALA A 29 -16.80 16.66 -4.73
N ASP A 30 -16.22 16.73 -5.90
CA ASP A 30 -16.53 15.80 -6.99
C ASP A 30 -15.51 14.66 -6.92
N TYR A 31 -16.02 13.46 -6.85
CA TYR A 31 -15.24 12.23 -6.91
C TYR A 31 -15.47 11.56 -8.26
N SER A 32 -14.42 11.33 -8.99
CA SER A 32 -14.48 10.51 -10.19
C SER A 32 -13.25 9.64 -10.31
N GLU A 33 -13.46 8.37 -10.58
CA GLU A 33 -12.40 7.45 -10.97
C GLU A 33 -12.79 6.77 -12.27
N MET A 34 -11.93 6.88 -13.28
CA MET A 34 -12.09 6.19 -14.55
C MET A 34 -11.02 5.10 -14.63
N ARG A 35 -11.45 3.86 -14.83
CA ARG A 35 -10.61 2.69 -15.07
C ARG A 35 -10.97 2.06 -16.40
N GLY A 36 -9.97 1.51 -17.08
CA GLY A 36 -10.17 0.85 -18.35
C GLY A 36 -8.86 0.59 -19.05
N GLY A 37 -8.90 -0.20 -20.11
CA GLY A 37 -7.69 -0.55 -20.84
C GLY A 37 -7.97 -1.43 -22.05
N ILE A 38 -6.90 -1.75 -22.76
CA ILE A 38 -6.89 -2.70 -23.88
C ILE A 38 -5.90 -3.79 -23.51
N THR A 39 -6.33 -5.04 -23.57
CA THR A 39 -5.53 -6.22 -23.26
C THR A 39 -5.50 -7.13 -24.48
N TYR A 40 -4.32 -7.58 -24.84
CA TYR A 40 -4.10 -8.66 -25.78
C TYR A 40 -3.64 -9.91 -25.02
N THR A 41 -4.37 -11.00 -25.15
CA THR A 41 -4.16 -12.25 -24.41
C THR A 41 -3.84 -13.39 -25.38
N TRP A 42 -2.92 -14.27 -24.98
CA TRP A 42 -2.60 -15.54 -25.65
C TRP A 42 -2.49 -16.66 -24.62
N ASP A 43 -2.29 -17.90 -25.05
CA ASP A 43 -2.39 -19.10 -24.20
C ASP A 43 -1.56 -19.06 -22.90
N TRP A 44 -0.43 -18.36 -22.90
CA TRP A 44 0.50 -18.32 -21.77
C TRP A 44 0.86 -16.89 -21.31
N GLY A 45 0.09 -15.90 -21.73
CA GLY A 45 0.35 -14.52 -21.28
C GLY A 45 -0.63 -13.48 -21.75
N GLU A 46 -0.44 -12.30 -21.27
CA GLU A 46 -1.16 -11.08 -21.67
C GLU A 46 -0.27 -9.86 -21.61
N VAL A 47 -0.53 -8.90 -22.49
CA VAL A 47 0.00 -7.54 -22.43
C VAL A 47 -1.16 -6.54 -22.44
N ALA A 48 -1.08 -5.51 -21.62
CA ALA A 48 -2.13 -4.50 -21.56
C ALA A 48 -1.56 -3.09 -21.47
N LEU A 49 -2.30 -2.14 -22.04
CA LEU A 49 -2.25 -0.73 -21.72
C LEU A 49 -3.51 -0.40 -20.95
N ALA A 50 -3.39 -0.11 -19.66
CA ALA A 50 -4.53 0.02 -18.78
C ALA A 50 -4.33 1.12 -17.74
N LYS A 51 -5.44 1.62 -17.21
CA LYS A 51 -5.50 2.43 -16.00
C LYS A 51 -6.27 1.65 -14.96
N GLU A 52 -5.55 1.12 -13.96
CA GLU A 52 -6.13 0.25 -12.93
C GLU A 52 -5.33 0.26 -11.62
N HIS A 53 -5.82 -0.45 -10.62
CA HIS A 53 -5.11 -0.74 -9.38
C HIS A 53 -4.24 -1.99 -9.53
N ILE A 54 -3.09 -2.00 -8.85
CA ILE A 54 -2.24 -3.19 -8.72
C ILE A 54 -2.14 -3.54 -7.24
N GLU A 55 -2.33 -4.82 -6.92
CA GLU A 55 -2.11 -5.38 -5.60
C GLU A 55 -1.17 -6.58 -5.69
N TRP A 56 -0.04 -6.54 -4.97
CA TRP A 56 0.97 -7.59 -4.92
C TRP A 56 1.31 -7.96 -3.47
N GLY A 57 1.33 -9.26 -3.20
CA GLY A 57 1.57 -9.85 -1.89
C GLY A 57 0.28 -10.38 -1.23
N ASP A 58 0.36 -11.59 -0.66
CA ASP A 58 -0.75 -12.17 0.08
C ASP A 58 -1.08 -11.30 1.31
N ASN A 59 -2.36 -11.00 1.50
CA ASN A 59 -2.82 -10.19 2.62
C ASN A 59 -4.33 -10.29 2.83
N TYR A 60 -4.77 -9.90 4.03
CA TYR A 60 -6.18 -9.69 4.40
C TYR A 60 -6.41 -8.30 4.99
N ASN A 61 -5.33 -7.64 5.47
CA ASN A 61 -5.40 -6.31 6.08
C ASN A 61 -4.53 -5.24 5.40
N GLY A 62 -4.16 -5.44 4.15
CA GLY A 62 -3.37 -4.50 3.35
C GLY A 62 -2.03 -5.08 2.92
N ALA A 63 -1.81 -5.11 1.61
CA ALA A 63 -0.58 -5.63 1.03
C ALA A 63 0.63 -4.74 1.37
N LEU A 64 1.79 -5.38 1.45
CA LEU A 64 3.06 -4.74 1.80
C LEU A 64 3.78 -4.19 0.58
N ILE A 65 3.71 -4.92 -0.56
CA ILE A 65 4.48 -4.60 -1.77
C ILE A 65 3.73 -3.56 -2.60
N ARG A 66 2.52 -3.87 -3.03
CA ARG A 66 1.60 -2.95 -3.71
C ARG A 66 0.22 -3.14 -3.13
N SER A 67 -0.28 -2.11 -2.48
CA SER A 67 -1.50 -2.23 -1.67
C SER A 67 -2.81 -2.10 -2.44
N GLY A 68 -2.78 -1.67 -3.68
CA GLY A 68 -4.00 -1.34 -4.44
C GLY A 68 -4.78 -0.13 -3.91
N ARG A 69 -4.26 0.58 -2.92
CA ARG A 69 -4.96 1.66 -2.20
C ARG A 69 -4.68 3.05 -2.75
N THR A 70 -3.80 3.18 -3.72
CA THR A 70 -3.57 4.45 -4.43
C THR A 70 -4.66 4.65 -5.47
N PRO A 71 -4.89 5.89 -5.96
CA PRO A 71 -5.65 6.10 -7.17
C PRO A 71 -5.15 5.22 -8.31
N SER A 72 -6.06 4.85 -9.23
CA SER A 72 -5.71 4.02 -10.38
C SER A 72 -4.58 4.66 -11.20
N THR A 73 -3.63 3.85 -11.61
CA THR A 73 -2.42 4.28 -12.31
C THR A 73 -2.46 3.83 -13.77
N GLY A 74 -2.17 4.74 -14.70
CA GLY A 74 -1.95 4.39 -16.11
C GLY A 74 -0.67 3.56 -16.23
N MET A 75 -0.68 2.44 -16.97
CA MET A 75 0.45 1.54 -17.05
C MET A 75 0.45 0.68 -18.30
N ILE A 76 1.65 0.24 -18.68
CA ILE A 76 1.84 -0.94 -19.52
C ILE A 76 2.11 -2.11 -18.57
N LYS A 77 1.38 -3.20 -18.69
CA LYS A 77 1.60 -4.42 -17.91
C LYS A 77 1.82 -5.63 -18.81
N LEU A 78 2.61 -6.58 -18.32
CA LEU A 78 2.86 -7.87 -18.93
C LEU A 78 2.71 -8.94 -17.87
N HIS A 79 1.90 -9.95 -18.14
CA HIS A 79 1.77 -11.14 -17.32
C HIS A 79 2.04 -12.38 -18.18
N LEU A 80 2.95 -13.23 -17.73
CA LEU A 80 3.35 -14.45 -18.43
C LEU A 80 3.26 -15.65 -17.50
N LYS A 81 2.71 -16.75 -18.03
CA LYS A 81 2.67 -18.06 -17.36
C LYS A 81 3.02 -19.17 -18.36
N PRO A 82 4.27 -19.21 -18.85
CA PRO A 82 4.69 -20.13 -19.89
C PRO A 82 4.74 -21.59 -19.41
N ALA A 83 4.78 -21.81 -18.09
CA ALA A 83 4.78 -23.13 -17.48
C ALA A 83 3.97 -23.12 -16.18
N ARG A 84 3.50 -24.31 -15.73
CA ARG A 84 2.71 -24.45 -14.50
C ARG A 84 3.49 -24.10 -13.22
N TRP A 85 4.80 -24.16 -13.29
CA TRP A 85 5.71 -23.90 -12.17
C TRP A 85 6.30 -22.48 -12.14
N PHE A 86 5.99 -21.65 -13.16
CA PHE A 86 6.58 -20.32 -13.31
C PHE A 86 5.54 -19.29 -13.78
N GLU A 87 5.53 -18.13 -13.13
CA GLU A 87 4.73 -16.96 -13.48
C GLU A 87 5.58 -15.72 -13.37
N PHE A 88 5.36 -14.77 -14.27
CA PHE A 88 6.06 -13.51 -14.31
C PHE A 88 5.07 -12.36 -14.48
N ASN A 89 5.23 -11.34 -13.66
CA ASN A 89 4.47 -10.10 -13.72
C ASN A 89 5.42 -8.92 -13.89
N TYR A 90 5.05 -7.99 -14.73
CA TYR A 90 5.75 -6.72 -14.92
C TYR A 90 4.74 -5.62 -15.17
N TYR A 91 5.06 -4.41 -14.70
CA TYR A 91 4.41 -3.19 -15.15
C TYR A 91 5.37 -2.02 -15.19
N HIS A 92 5.06 -1.06 -16.08
CA HIS A 92 5.63 0.27 -16.11
C HIS A 92 4.49 1.28 -15.99
N GLY A 93 4.49 2.06 -14.89
CA GLY A 93 3.41 2.97 -14.53
C GLY A 93 3.81 4.44 -14.58
N TRP A 94 2.84 5.28 -14.94
CA TRP A 94 2.92 6.74 -14.86
C TRP A 94 2.36 7.20 -13.52
N LEU A 95 3.24 7.68 -12.63
CA LEU A 95 2.87 8.13 -11.29
C LEU A 95 2.63 9.64 -11.26
N VAL A 96 1.93 10.10 -10.23
CA VAL A 96 1.74 11.51 -9.93
C VAL A 96 2.66 11.88 -8.78
N SER A 97 3.58 12.81 -8.99
CA SER A 97 4.60 13.17 -7.99
C SER A 97 4.09 14.17 -6.93
N GLU A 98 3.14 15.03 -7.29
CA GLU A 98 2.70 16.20 -6.49
C GLU A 98 3.86 17.14 -6.08
N VAL A 99 5.05 16.96 -6.66
CA VAL A 99 6.22 17.83 -6.48
C VAL A 99 6.22 18.89 -7.57
N ILE A 100 6.08 20.14 -7.19
CA ILE A 100 5.98 21.26 -8.14
C ILE A 100 7.32 21.46 -8.85
N ASP A 101 7.29 21.54 -10.17
CA ASP A 101 8.37 22.07 -10.98
C ASP A 101 8.24 23.60 -11.08
N SER A 102 8.99 24.30 -10.24
CA SER A 102 8.92 25.76 -10.16
C SER A 102 9.45 26.45 -11.44
N LEU A 103 10.30 25.78 -12.21
CA LEU A 103 10.83 26.34 -13.46
C LEU A 103 9.82 26.23 -14.62
N ALA A 104 9.00 25.20 -14.59
CA ALA A 104 7.97 24.96 -15.61
C ALA A 104 6.59 25.55 -15.23
N SER A 105 6.42 25.97 -13.97
CA SER A 105 5.20 26.60 -13.46
C SER A 105 5.24 28.10 -13.70
N TYR A 106 4.10 28.69 -14.09
CA TYR A 106 4.01 30.15 -14.35
C TYR A 106 2.60 30.67 -14.20
N SER A 107 2.50 31.99 -13.99
CA SER A 107 1.24 32.75 -13.91
C SER A 107 1.00 33.48 -15.25
N PRO A 108 0.12 33.01 -16.12
CA PRO A 108 -0.19 33.70 -17.38
C PRO A 108 -0.99 34.96 -17.11
N PRO A 109 -1.01 35.96 -18.04
CA PRO A 109 -1.78 37.19 -17.91
C PRO A 109 -3.30 36.97 -17.75
N SER A 110 -3.82 35.80 -18.08
CA SER A 110 -5.22 35.41 -17.90
C SER A 110 -5.64 35.15 -16.44
N GLY A 111 -4.72 35.23 -15.47
CA GLY A 111 -5.03 35.19 -14.04
C GLY A 111 -5.15 33.79 -13.41
N PHE A 112 -4.95 32.71 -14.15
CA PHE A 112 -4.92 31.35 -13.59
C PHE A 112 -3.48 30.82 -13.58
N ASP A 113 -2.98 30.47 -12.41
CA ASP A 113 -1.65 29.88 -12.25
C ASP A 113 -1.59 28.51 -12.92
N ARG A 114 -0.54 28.29 -13.70
CA ARG A 114 -0.22 26.97 -14.26
C ARG A 114 0.80 26.28 -13.38
N THR A 115 0.33 25.35 -12.55
CA THR A 115 1.19 24.47 -11.78
C THR A 115 1.57 23.25 -12.62
N VAL A 116 2.86 23.01 -12.75
CA VAL A 116 3.42 21.83 -13.42
C VAL A 116 4.12 20.98 -12.37
N TYR A 117 3.85 19.68 -12.38
CA TYR A 117 4.48 18.72 -11.48
C TYR A 117 5.63 17.99 -12.19
N ARG A 118 6.65 17.65 -11.42
CA ARG A 118 7.79 16.87 -11.91
C ARG A 118 7.34 15.49 -12.38
N PRO A 119 7.87 14.99 -13.54
CA PRO A 119 7.51 13.66 -14.01
C PRO A 119 7.99 12.59 -13.04
N LYS A 120 7.18 11.51 -12.89
CA LYS A 120 7.45 10.38 -12.02
C LYS A 120 6.96 9.09 -12.64
N TYR A 121 7.77 8.07 -12.59
CA TYR A 121 7.49 6.76 -13.16
C TYR A 121 7.91 5.64 -12.23
N MET A 122 7.41 4.44 -12.48
CA MET A 122 7.81 3.23 -11.78
C MET A 122 7.85 2.06 -12.75
N ALA A 123 8.92 1.30 -12.72
CA ALA A 123 8.96 -0.03 -13.29
C ALA A 123 9.06 -1.06 -12.18
N ALA A 124 8.34 -2.17 -12.30
CA ALA A 124 8.40 -3.25 -11.32
C ALA A 124 8.20 -4.60 -11.99
N ASN A 125 8.91 -5.61 -11.51
CA ASN A 125 8.73 -6.98 -11.93
C ASN A 125 8.66 -7.95 -10.73
N MET A 126 7.99 -9.07 -10.95
CA MET A 126 7.86 -10.13 -9.95
C MET A 126 7.88 -11.49 -10.63
N PHE A 127 8.82 -12.31 -10.22
CA PHE A 127 8.99 -13.71 -10.63
C PHE A 127 8.36 -14.59 -9.56
N THR A 128 7.48 -15.49 -9.94
CA THR A 128 6.86 -16.47 -9.03
C THR A 128 7.22 -17.87 -9.47
N VAL A 129 7.87 -18.60 -8.58
CA VAL A 129 8.15 -20.02 -8.72
C VAL A 129 7.12 -20.82 -7.94
N ILE A 130 6.53 -21.83 -8.57
CA ILE A 130 5.46 -22.68 -8.02
C ILE A 130 5.98 -24.13 -7.97
N PRO A 131 6.83 -24.49 -6.97
CA PRO A 131 7.41 -25.82 -6.89
C PRO A 131 6.37 -26.92 -6.74
N THR A 132 5.27 -26.61 -6.08
CA THR A 132 4.08 -27.45 -5.96
C THR A 132 2.83 -26.60 -6.12
N ARG A 133 1.68 -27.21 -6.40
CA ARG A 133 0.40 -26.46 -6.56
C ARG A 133 0.03 -25.58 -5.36
N ASN A 134 0.63 -25.86 -4.22
CA ASN A 134 0.28 -25.26 -2.93
C ASN A 134 1.38 -24.35 -2.36
N ILE A 135 2.49 -24.15 -3.07
CA ILE A 135 3.60 -23.30 -2.63
C ILE A 135 3.91 -22.33 -3.76
N HIS A 136 3.81 -21.05 -3.46
CA HIS A 136 4.17 -19.95 -4.36
C HIS A 136 5.27 -19.14 -3.67
N LEU A 137 6.41 -19.01 -4.32
CA LEU A 137 7.52 -18.18 -3.90
C LEU A 137 7.75 -17.10 -4.94
N SER A 138 7.48 -15.86 -4.56
CA SER A 138 7.63 -14.70 -5.42
C SER A 138 8.80 -13.84 -4.95
N PHE A 139 9.56 -13.29 -5.87
CA PHE A 139 10.59 -12.29 -5.64
C PHE A 139 10.62 -11.31 -6.80
N GLY A 140 11.00 -10.08 -6.51
CA GLY A 140 11.02 -9.05 -7.54
C GLY A 140 11.74 -7.80 -7.10
N ASN A 141 11.77 -6.87 -8.01
CA ASN A 141 12.34 -5.56 -7.76
C ASN A 141 11.53 -4.48 -8.46
N SER A 142 11.67 -3.27 -7.95
CA SER A 142 11.10 -2.07 -8.55
C SER A 142 12.09 -0.93 -8.57
N ILE A 143 11.81 0.04 -9.40
CA ILE A 143 12.51 1.31 -9.44
C ILE A 143 11.51 2.43 -9.64
N ILE A 144 11.60 3.45 -8.79
CA ILE A 144 10.94 4.73 -9.00
C ILE A 144 11.96 5.69 -9.56
N TYR A 145 11.61 6.42 -10.57
CA TYR A 145 12.46 7.44 -11.16
C TYR A 145 11.66 8.67 -11.58
N GLY A 146 12.31 9.81 -11.56
CA GLY A 146 11.68 11.09 -11.82
C GLY A 146 12.66 12.14 -12.33
N ASP A 147 12.14 13.34 -12.63
CA ASP A 147 12.89 14.47 -13.15
C ASP A 147 13.55 14.25 -14.53
N ILE A 148 13.27 13.11 -15.14
CA ILE A 148 13.73 12.73 -16.48
C ILE A 148 12.57 12.16 -17.30
N PRO A 149 12.63 12.17 -18.63
CA PRO A 149 11.67 11.47 -19.47
C PRO A 149 11.70 9.96 -19.24
N MET A 150 10.61 9.29 -19.66
CA MET A 150 10.52 7.84 -19.62
C MET A 150 11.75 7.17 -20.25
N GLN A 151 12.39 6.28 -19.51
CA GLN A 151 13.62 5.60 -19.94
C GLN A 151 13.33 4.25 -20.57
N ALA A 152 13.80 4.03 -21.80
CA ALA A 152 13.59 2.77 -22.52
C ALA A 152 14.21 1.55 -21.82
N GLY A 153 15.30 1.73 -21.08
CA GLY A 153 15.93 0.67 -20.30
C GLY A 153 15.01 0.03 -19.27
N TYR A 154 14.11 0.82 -18.68
CA TYR A 154 13.14 0.32 -17.70
C TYR A 154 11.91 -0.34 -18.32
N LEU A 155 11.76 -0.28 -19.65
CA LEU A 155 10.76 -1.05 -20.40
C LEU A 155 11.18 -2.50 -20.68
N VAL A 156 12.43 -2.88 -20.37
CA VAL A 156 12.90 -4.27 -20.45
C VAL A 156 12.43 -5.03 -19.22
N PRO A 157 11.43 -5.93 -19.33
CA PRO A 157 10.66 -6.40 -18.17
C PRO A 157 11.43 -7.33 -17.24
N PHE A 158 12.45 -8.06 -17.74
CA PHE A 158 13.18 -9.10 -16.97
C PHE A 158 14.43 -8.56 -16.25
N MET A 159 14.63 -7.26 -16.23
CA MET A 159 15.87 -6.67 -15.70
C MET A 159 15.86 -6.52 -14.18
N PHE A 160 17.05 -6.59 -13.59
CA PHE A 160 17.30 -6.07 -12.25
C PHE A 160 17.58 -4.56 -12.39
N PHE A 161 16.57 -3.74 -12.07
CA PHE A 161 16.55 -2.32 -12.41
C PHE A 161 17.69 -1.51 -11.77
N LYS A 162 18.13 -1.88 -10.57
CA LYS A 162 19.27 -1.25 -9.91
C LYS A 162 20.57 -1.35 -10.74
N SER A 163 20.76 -2.44 -11.49
CA SER A 163 21.93 -2.59 -12.35
C SER A 163 21.87 -1.67 -13.57
N ILE A 164 20.68 -1.42 -14.12
CA ILE A 164 20.49 -0.45 -15.22
C ILE A 164 20.84 0.95 -14.73
N ASP A 165 20.37 1.31 -13.54
CA ASP A 165 20.63 2.57 -12.89
C ASP A 165 22.14 2.87 -12.81
N HIS A 166 22.91 1.96 -12.25
CA HIS A 166 24.36 2.11 -12.11
C HIS A 166 25.13 2.23 -13.45
N THR A 167 24.54 1.78 -14.56
CA THR A 167 25.21 1.80 -15.87
C THR A 167 24.79 2.97 -16.74
N ILE A 168 23.51 3.34 -16.74
CA ILE A 168 22.95 4.37 -17.63
C ILE A 168 22.97 5.74 -16.96
N ASN A 169 22.69 5.79 -15.67
CA ASN A 169 22.49 7.03 -14.92
C ASN A 169 23.52 7.19 -13.78
N ALA A 170 24.71 6.61 -13.93
CA ALA A 170 25.79 6.76 -12.97
C ALA A 170 26.02 8.23 -12.61
N HIS A 171 25.97 8.55 -11.32
CA HIS A 171 26.09 9.91 -10.75
C HIS A 171 24.85 10.83 -10.91
N ILE A 172 23.71 10.33 -11.39
CA ILE A 172 22.46 11.09 -11.39
C ILE A 172 21.55 10.45 -10.33
N GLU A 173 21.33 11.13 -9.23
CA GLU A 173 20.50 10.66 -8.11
C GLU A 173 19.00 10.93 -8.37
N ASN A 174 18.45 10.30 -9.39
CA ASN A 174 17.06 10.46 -9.80
C ASN A 174 16.26 9.16 -9.79
N GLN A 175 16.74 8.16 -9.03
CA GLN A 175 16.09 6.86 -8.91
C GLN A 175 16.08 6.37 -7.45
N ASN A 176 15.09 5.54 -7.14
CA ASN A 176 14.97 4.79 -5.90
C ASN A 176 14.57 3.35 -6.21
N SER A 177 15.38 2.38 -5.85
CA SER A 177 15.18 0.95 -6.16
C SER A 177 14.80 0.16 -4.93
N GLN A 178 13.81 -0.72 -5.07
CA GLN A 178 13.34 -1.59 -4.01
C GLN A 178 13.43 -3.06 -4.42
N MET A 179 13.51 -3.94 -3.43
CA MET A 179 13.39 -5.40 -3.59
C MET A 179 12.27 -5.93 -2.71
N PHE A 180 11.67 -7.04 -3.12
CA PHE A 180 10.62 -7.65 -2.33
C PHE A 180 10.51 -9.15 -2.59
N ALA A 181 9.96 -9.87 -1.61
CA ALA A 181 9.60 -11.25 -1.74
C ALA A 181 8.26 -11.54 -1.05
N ASN A 182 7.59 -12.59 -1.53
CA ASN A 182 6.35 -13.09 -0.96
C ASN A 182 6.34 -14.63 -1.00
N LEU A 183 5.87 -15.22 0.08
CA LEU A 183 5.71 -16.67 0.22
C LEU A 183 4.26 -16.97 0.57
N SER A 184 3.66 -17.95 -0.12
CA SER A 184 2.32 -18.46 0.14
C SER A 184 2.36 -19.99 0.18
N VAL A 185 1.95 -20.58 1.30
CA VAL A 185 1.98 -22.04 1.53
C VAL A 185 0.60 -22.54 1.93
N ARG A 186 0.04 -23.43 1.12
CA ARG A 186 -1.26 -24.10 1.33
C ARG A 186 -1.13 -25.63 1.34
N SER A 187 0.08 -26.14 1.60
CA SER A 187 0.38 -27.58 1.59
C SER A 187 -0.25 -28.36 2.74
N ILE A 188 -0.54 -27.68 3.84
CA ILE A 188 -1.25 -28.26 4.98
C ILE A 188 -2.74 -28.02 4.78
N LYS A 189 -3.53 -29.11 4.82
CA LYS A 189 -4.98 -29.03 4.65
C LYS A 189 -5.57 -28.04 5.67
N HIS A 190 -6.47 -27.18 5.21
CA HIS A 190 -7.13 -26.16 5.99
C HIS A 190 -6.25 -24.96 6.43
N LEU A 191 -4.96 -24.98 6.16
CA LEU A 191 -4.01 -23.96 6.60
C LEU A 191 -3.41 -23.20 5.42
N HIS A 192 -3.47 -21.88 5.45
CA HIS A 192 -2.72 -20.99 4.58
C HIS A 192 -1.73 -20.19 5.43
N LEU A 193 -0.45 -20.39 5.19
CA LEU A 193 0.63 -19.58 5.74
C LEU A 193 1.17 -18.66 4.66
N TYR A 194 1.42 -17.41 4.97
CA TYR A 194 2.00 -16.48 4.03
C TYR A 194 2.87 -15.42 4.73
N GLY A 195 3.74 -14.83 3.95
CA GLY A 195 4.58 -13.74 4.43
C GLY A 195 5.16 -12.95 3.29
N SER A 196 5.41 -11.68 3.54
CA SER A 196 6.01 -10.75 2.57
C SER A 196 7.10 -9.93 3.24
N ILE A 197 8.11 -9.57 2.47
CA ILE A 197 9.13 -8.58 2.84
C ILE A 197 9.22 -7.55 1.71
N PHE A 198 9.31 -6.30 2.10
CA PHE A 198 9.64 -5.17 1.24
C PHE A 198 10.92 -4.51 1.76
N ILE A 199 11.89 -4.33 0.91
CA ILE A 199 13.22 -3.79 1.25
C ILE A 199 13.42 -2.51 0.42
N ASP A 200 13.47 -1.38 1.10
CA ASP A 200 13.77 -0.08 0.50
C ASP A 200 15.28 0.15 0.45
N GLU A 201 15.95 -0.02 1.59
CA GLU A 201 17.41 0.04 1.67
C GLU A 201 17.93 -1.02 2.64
N PHE A 202 18.92 -1.80 2.21
CA PHE A 202 19.51 -2.85 3.00
C PHE A 202 21.01 -2.95 2.77
N ALA A 203 21.76 -2.96 3.88
CA ALA A 203 23.18 -3.21 3.88
C ALA A 203 23.53 -4.26 4.94
N PHE A 204 24.28 -5.30 4.56
CA PHE A 204 24.61 -6.41 5.46
C PHE A 204 25.42 -5.97 6.69
N PHE A 205 26.29 -4.97 6.56
CA PHE A 205 27.10 -4.46 7.65
C PHE A 205 26.28 -3.74 8.75
N ARG A 206 25.03 -3.36 8.43
CA ARG A 206 24.09 -2.78 9.40
C ARG A 206 23.37 -3.84 10.25
N VAL A 207 23.46 -5.12 9.87
CA VAL A 207 22.78 -6.19 10.60
C VAL A 207 23.52 -6.49 11.91
N GLY A 208 22.81 -6.34 13.02
CA GLY A 208 23.39 -6.57 14.37
C GLY A 208 24.15 -5.38 14.95
N ASN A 209 24.23 -4.26 14.21
CA ASN A 209 24.73 -3.01 14.75
C ASN A 209 23.53 -2.21 15.31
N PRO A 210 23.51 -1.87 16.62
CA PRO A 210 22.40 -1.13 17.22
C PRO A 210 22.27 0.31 16.68
N ASP A 211 23.38 0.90 16.25
CA ASP A 211 23.45 2.29 15.81
C ASP A 211 23.10 2.47 14.32
N LEU A 212 22.99 1.38 13.57
CA LEU A 212 22.73 1.43 12.12
C LEU A 212 21.46 0.67 11.74
N HIS A 213 20.60 1.29 10.97
CA HIS A 213 19.28 0.74 10.63
C HIS A 213 19.14 0.43 9.14
N ASN A 214 18.47 -0.67 8.86
CA ASN A 214 17.99 -1.05 7.53
C ASN A 214 16.51 -0.66 7.38
N PHE A 215 16.09 -0.27 6.19
CA PHE A 215 14.74 0.19 5.86
C PHE A 215 13.98 -0.92 5.15
N TYR A 216 13.08 -1.57 5.87
CA TYR A 216 12.28 -2.68 5.37
C TYR A 216 10.98 -2.82 6.13
N SER A 217 10.03 -3.47 5.49
CA SER A 217 8.76 -3.89 6.10
C SER A 217 8.59 -5.39 5.97
N VAL A 218 8.00 -6.01 6.98
CA VAL A 218 7.67 -7.44 7.00
C VAL A 218 6.22 -7.65 7.37
N LYS A 219 5.62 -8.66 6.77
CA LYS A 219 4.26 -9.12 7.04
C LYS A 219 4.28 -10.64 7.17
N GLY A 220 3.51 -11.15 8.13
CA GLY A 220 3.24 -12.56 8.26
C GLY A 220 1.77 -12.80 8.58
N GLY A 221 1.22 -13.88 8.06
CA GLY A 221 -0.17 -14.23 8.34
C GLY A 221 -0.45 -15.72 8.25
N VAL A 222 -1.54 -16.08 8.90
CA VAL A 222 -2.09 -17.43 8.92
C VAL A 222 -3.61 -17.39 8.79
N LYS A 223 -4.14 -18.24 7.91
CA LYS A 223 -5.59 -18.48 7.83
C LYS A 223 -5.87 -19.96 8.01
N LEU A 224 -6.71 -20.25 8.97
CA LEU A 224 -7.26 -21.59 9.22
C LEU A 224 -8.71 -21.62 8.71
N SER A 225 -9.05 -22.58 7.86
CA SER A 225 -10.38 -22.65 7.24
C SER A 225 -11.00 -24.02 7.37
N ASN A 226 -12.28 -24.09 7.77
CA ASN A 226 -13.04 -25.35 7.90
C ASN A 226 -12.45 -26.37 8.88
N TRP A 227 -11.71 -25.93 9.91
CA TRP A 227 -11.13 -26.80 10.94
C TRP A 227 -10.93 -25.98 12.24
N PRO A 228 -11.23 -26.56 13.42
CA PRO A 228 -11.90 -27.84 13.66
C PRO A 228 -13.40 -27.81 13.31
N VAL A 229 -13.99 -26.64 13.09
CA VAL A 229 -15.41 -26.44 12.80
C VAL A 229 -15.60 -26.13 11.31
N ARG A 230 -16.56 -26.82 10.67
CA ARG A 230 -16.92 -26.53 9.27
C ARG A 230 -17.53 -25.14 9.14
N ASN A 231 -17.32 -24.51 7.99
CA ASN A 231 -17.83 -23.18 7.66
C ASN A 231 -17.34 -22.07 8.60
N VAL A 232 -16.22 -22.31 9.27
CA VAL A 232 -15.53 -21.31 10.11
C VAL A 232 -14.12 -21.11 9.57
N SER A 233 -13.72 -19.85 9.45
CA SER A 233 -12.34 -19.46 9.11
C SER A 233 -11.83 -18.46 10.13
N LEU A 234 -10.58 -18.64 10.54
CA LEU A 234 -9.86 -17.72 11.41
C LEU A 234 -8.62 -17.22 10.68
N THR A 235 -8.47 -15.91 10.59
CA THR A 235 -7.32 -15.25 9.97
C THR A 235 -6.59 -14.41 11.00
N PHE A 236 -5.27 -14.57 11.08
CA PHE A 236 -4.38 -13.71 11.84
C PHE A 236 -3.32 -13.14 10.91
N GLU A 237 -3.06 -11.83 11.01
CA GLU A 237 -2.03 -11.14 10.24
C GLU A 237 -1.34 -10.08 11.08
N THR A 238 -0.05 -9.89 10.87
CA THR A 238 0.72 -8.81 11.50
C THR A 238 1.70 -8.21 10.52
N THR A 239 1.89 -6.91 10.63
CA THR A 239 2.85 -6.14 9.84
C THR A 239 3.73 -5.30 10.75
N ARG A 240 4.99 -5.14 10.35
CA ARG A 240 5.94 -4.23 10.97
C ARG A 240 6.73 -3.52 9.89
N SER A 241 6.66 -2.20 9.88
CA SER A 241 7.43 -1.32 8.97
C SER A 241 8.43 -0.51 9.76
N ARG A 242 9.71 -0.60 9.43
CA ARG A 242 10.80 0.15 10.07
C ARG A 242 10.69 1.64 9.73
N PRO A 243 11.34 2.53 10.52
CA PRO A 243 11.48 3.95 10.16
C PRO A 243 12.02 4.14 8.74
N ILE A 244 11.63 5.25 8.10
CA ILE A 244 12.07 5.68 6.76
C ILE A 244 11.63 4.74 5.61
N THR A 245 11.22 3.51 5.87
CA THR A 245 10.73 2.60 4.82
C THR A 245 9.61 3.26 4.01
N TYR A 246 9.68 3.18 2.68
CA TYR A 246 8.84 3.88 1.69
C TYR A 246 9.15 5.36 1.47
N LYS A 247 10.02 5.97 2.25
CA LYS A 247 10.46 7.36 2.07
C LYS A 247 11.72 7.43 1.20
N HIS A 248 12.00 8.60 0.68
CA HIS A 248 13.27 8.90 0.03
C HIS A 248 13.66 10.36 0.31
N ARG A 249 14.97 10.66 0.40
CA ARG A 249 15.49 12.02 0.63
C ARG A 249 15.08 13.02 -0.45
N ILE A 250 14.88 12.54 -1.68
CA ILE A 250 14.36 13.33 -2.80
C ILE A 250 12.85 13.05 -2.91
N PRO A 251 11.96 14.04 -2.66
CA PRO A 251 10.52 13.82 -2.54
C PRO A 251 9.87 13.15 -3.76
N VAL A 252 10.33 13.44 -4.98
CA VAL A 252 9.80 12.83 -6.20
C VAL A 252 10.01 11.32 -6.23
N LEU A 253 11.01 10.79 -5.49
CA LEU A 253 11.40 9.38 -5.49
C LEU A 253 10.79 8.56 -4.35
N THR A 254 9.97 9.14 -3.48
CA THR A 254 9.22 8.42 -2.44
C THR A 254 8.34 7.33 -3.04
N TYR A 255 8.10 6.23 -2.30
CA TYR A 255 7.27 5.11 -2.74
C TYR A 255 5.77 5.45 -2.65
N GLU A 256 5.37 6.49 -3.39
CA GLU A 256 4.01 7.02 -3.40
C GLU A 256 3.57 7.49 -4.79
N THR A 257 2.28 7.60 -4.99
CA THR A 257 1.66 8.28 -6.15
C THR A 257 0.49 9.11 -5.67
N ASN A 258 0.37 10.35 -6.15
CA ASN A 258 -0.65 11.32 -5.71
C ASN A 258 -0.66 11.48 -4.17
N ARG A 259 0.53 11.45 -3.54
CA ARG A 259 0.78 11.48 -2.09
C ARG A 259 0.31 10.23 -1.31
N PHE A 260 -0.34 9.24 -1.96
CA PHE A 260 -0.71 7.99 -1.31
C PHE A 260 0.45 7.00 -1.36
N ASN A 261 0.80 6.42 -0.21
CA ASN A 261 1.79 5.35 -0.14
C ASN A 261 1.34 4.14 -0.96
N MET A 262 2.21 3.62 -1.80
CA MET A 262 1.95 2.45 -2.63
C MET A 262 2.12 1.13 -1.89
N GLY A 263 2.82 1.12 -0.74
CA GLY A 263 2.99 -0.01 0.17
C GLY A 263 1.92 -0.07 1.25
N HIS A 264 2.30 -0.53 2.44
CA HIS A 264 1.37 -0.73 3.55
C HIS A 264 0.69 0.58 3.99
N TYR A 265 -0.61 0.51 4.32
CA TYR A 265 -1.43 1.69 4.64
C TYR A 265 -0.94 2.49 5.85
N MET A 266 -0.24 1.85 6.78
CA MET A 266 0.33 2.50 7.97
C MET A 266 1.65 3.23 7.69
N ARG A 267 2.20 3.14 6.46
CA ARG A 267 3.48 3.71 6.06
C ARG A 267 4.65 3.14 6.89
N ASP A 268 5.67 3.96 7.11
CA ASP A 268 6.86 3.62 7.90
C ASP A 268 6.62 3.71 9.42
N ASN A 269 7.59 3.29 10.21
CA ASN A 269 7.61 3.30 11.66
C ASN A 269 6.29 2.86 12.31
N SER A 270 5.77 1.73 11.88
CA SER A 270 4.43 1.28 12.24
C SER A 270 4.34 -0.22 12.46
N LYS A 271 3.29 -0.62 13.18
CA LYS A 271 2.93 -2.03 13.35
C LYS A 271 1.43 -2.19 13.38
N ASP A 272 0.95 -3.36 12.93
CA ASP A 272 -0.44 -3.74 13.09
C ASP A 272 -0.62 -5.22 13.43
N PHE A 273 -1.79 -5.51 13.99
CA PHE A 273 -2.35 -6.84 14.18
C PHE A 273 -3.76 -6.86 13.63
N PHE A 274 -4.07 -7.91 12.93
CA PHE A 274 -5.39 -8.17 12.40
C PHE A 274 -5.84 -9.59 12.77
N LEU A 275 -7.04 -9.69 13.31
CA LEU A 275 -7.70 -10.96 13.58
C LEU A 275 -9.10 -10.91 12.96
N GLU A 276 -9.47 -11.95 12.23
CA GLU A 276 -10.79 -12.06 11.61
C GLU A 276 -11.35 -13.46 11.79
N LEU A 277 -12.57 -13.53 12.27
CA LEU A 277 -13.40 -14.72 12.34
C LEU A 277 -14.52 -14.58 11.32
N ASP A 278 -14.59 -15.52 10.39
CA ASP A 278 -15.61 -15.61 9.34
C ASP A 278 -16.41 -16.91 9.55
N ILE A 279 -17.72 -16.83 9.61
CA ILE A 279 -18.62 -17.94 9.90
C ILE A 279 -19.76 -17.95 8.87
N ASN A 280 -19.99 -19.09 8.24
CA ASN A 280 -21.13 -19.34 7.36
C ASN A 280 -22.08 -20.38 8.03
N PRO A 281 -22.88 -19.99 9.02
CA PRO A 281 -23.66 -20.94 9.81
C PRO A 281 -24.78 -21.62 9.01
N LEU A 282 -25.30 -20.93 8.01
CA LEU A 282 -26.34 -21.38 7.10
C LEU A 282 -25.96 -21.04 5.66
N PRO A 283 -26.50 -21.76 4.65
CA PRO A 283 -26.37 -21.32 3.26
C PRO A 283 -26.83 -19.87 3.10
N ARG A 284 -26.06 -19.08 2.37
CA ARG A 284 -26.36 -17.67 2.07
C ARG A 284 -26.31 -16.71 3.28
N PHE A 285 -25.88 -17.15 4.46
CA PHE A 285 -25.75 -16.29 5.62
C PHE A 285 -24.30 -16.24 6.10
N HIS A 286 -23.72 -15.03 6.12
CA HIS A 286 -22.33 -14.76 6.43
C HIS A 286 -22.24 -13.88 7.68
N LEU A 287 -21.44 -14.30 8.62
CA LEU A 287 -21.09 -13.53 9.82
C LEU A 287 -19.59 -13.31 9.84
N LYS A 288 -19.17 -12.10 10.12
CA LYS A 288 -17.78 -11.72 10.24
C LYS A 288 -17.56 -10.90 11.50
N ALA A 289 -16.55 -11.26 12.27
CA ALA A 289 -16.03 -10.46 13.37
C ALA A 289 -14.55 -10.17 13.13
N SER A 290 -14.12 -8.93 13.31
CA SER A 290 -12.71 -8.58 13.15
C SER A 290 -12.22 -7.65 14.24
N TYR A 291 -10.94 -7.79 14.58
CA TYR A 291 -10.20 -6.92 15.49
C TYR A 291 -8.95 -6.41 14.77
N ILE A 292 -8.72 -5.11 14.88
CA ILE A 292 -7.51 -4.44 14.38
C ILE A 292 -6.90 -3.66 15.52
N TYR A 293 -5.61 -3.89 15.76
CA TYR A 293 -4.76 -2.98 16.50
C TYR A 293 -3.68 -2.45 15.57
N ALA A 294 -3.58 -1.13 15.42
CA ALA A 294 -2.56 -0.50 14.63
C ALA A 294 -1.92 0.66 15.42
N ALA A 295 -0.62 0.83 15.28
CA ALA A 295 0.12 1.92 15.93
C ALA A 295 1.21 2.46 15.00
N HIS A 296 1.41 3.78 15.09
CA HIS A 296 2.46 4.51 14.39
C HIS A 296 3.40 5.19 15.41
N GLY A 297 4.70 5.15 15.13
CA GLY A 297 5.74 5.75 15.97
C GLY A 297 6.07 7.19 15.57
N ASN A 298 7.25 7.65 15.96
CA ASN A 298 7.80 8.95 15.60
C ASN A 298 7.84 9.13 14.08
N GLU A 299 7.72 10.36 13.63
CA GLU A 299 7.88 10.71 12.23
C GLU A 299 9.33 11.10 11.95
N TYR A 300 10.08 10.15 11.45
CA TYR A 300 11.45 10.40 11.02
C TYR A 300 11.50 10.93 9.58
N ASN A 301 12.48 11.80 9.33
CA ASN A 301 12.87 12.28 8.02
C ASN A 301 14.35 11.98 7.80
N TYR A 302 14.80 12.05 6.55
CA TYR A 302 16.22 11.99 6.25
C TYR A 302 16.92 13.18 6.89
N ALA A 303 17.90 12.89 7.75
CA ALA A 303 18.79 13.87 8.35
C ALA A 303 20.23 13.60 7.92
N PHE A 304 21.05 14.66 7.81
CA PHE A 304 22.41 14.60 7.34
C PHE A 304 23.31 15.39 8.30
N THR A 305 24.55 14.92 8.49
CA THR A 305 25.60 15.65 9.19
C THR A 305 26.00 16.90 8.39
N GLU A 306 26.80 17.79 9.00
CA GLU A 306 27.36 18.95 8.30
C GLU A 306 28.26 18.55 7.11
N GLU A 307 28.91 17.37 7.20
CA GLU A 307 29.71 16.79 6.12
C GLU A 307 28.87 16.13 5.02
N GLY A 308 27.56 15.99 5.20
CA GLY A 308 26.64 15.43 4.24
C GLY A 308 26.41 13.93 4.38
N ASP A 309 26.88 13.30 5.45
CA ASP A 309 26.62 11.89 5.74
C ASP A 309 25.22 11.70 6.33
N PHE A 310 24.57 10.61 5.96
CA PHE A 310 23.24 10.28 6.45
C PHE A 310 23.27 9.80 7.89
N ILE A 311 22.47 10.42 8.76
CA ILE A 311 22.33 10.06 10.17
C ILE A 311 21.42 8.83 10.27
N LEU A 312 21.97 7.71 10.75
CA LEU A 312 21.29 6.42 10.85
C LEU A 312 21.01 5.97 12.29
N ASP A 313 21.67 6.56 13.26
CA ASP A 313 21.71 6.14 14.66
C ASP A 313 20.50 6.59 15.48
N GLU A 314 19.73 7.58 15.00
CA GLU A 314 18.57 8.12 15.71
C GLU A 314 17.23 7.56 15.20
N LEU A 315 17.25 6.41 14.49
CA LEU A 315 16.05 5.86 13.83
C LEU A 315 15.47 4.66 14.59
N GLU A 316 15.13 4.84 15.85
CA GLU A 316 14.57 3.77 16.67
C GLU A 316 13.13 3.39 16.27
N PHE A 317 12.86 2.10 16.21
CA PHE A 317 11.53 1.60 15.86
C PHE A 317 10.54 1.79 17.01
N MET A 318 9.51 2.61 16.80
CA MET A 318 8.44 2.86 17.77
C MET A 318 8.98 3.39 19.10
N GLU A 319 10.02 4.21 19.09
CA GLU A 319 10.57 4.87 20.26
C GLU A 319 9.47 5.56 21.06
N ASP A 320 8.73 6.44 20.41
CA ASP A 320 7.51 7.01 20.93
C ASP A 320 6.31 6.65 20.05
N LYS A 321 5.20 6.34 20.66
CA LYS A 321 3.96 6.12 19.97
C LYS A 321 3.25 7.45 19.74
N THR A 322 2.97 7.79 18.47
CA THR A 322 2.28 9.03 18.10
C THR A 322 0.80 8.85 17.86
N TRP A 323 0.41 7.66 17.40
CA TRP A 323 -0.96 7.35 17.05
C TRP A 323 -1.27 5.85 17.27
N SER A 324 -2.51 5.54 17.63
CA SER A 324 -3.00 4.16 17.68
C SER A 324 -4.48 4.06 17.34
N ASN A 325 -4.86 2.90 16.82
CA ASN A 325 -6.24 2.52 16.50
C ASN A 325 -6.53 1.12 17.03
N GLU A 326 -7.58 1.02 17.83
CA GLU A 326 -8.24 -0.25 18.15
C GLU A 326 -9.61 -0.26 17.49
N THR A 327 -9.87 -1.24 16.63
CA THR A 327 -11.16 -1.36 15.94
C THR A 327 -11.69 -2.78 16.11
N ILE A 328 -12.94 -2.88 16.58
CA ILE A 328 -13.72 -4.12 16.57
C ILE A 328 -14.88 -3.92 15.59
N ALA A 329 -15.07 -4.85 14.67
CA ALA A 329 -16.17 -4.79 13.73
C ALA A 329 -16.91 -6.13 13.65
N PHE A 330 -18.24 -6.04 13.58
CA PHE A 330 -19.15 -7.16 13.35
C PHE A 330 -19.94 -6.89 12.07
N GLU A 331 -20.05 -7.89 11.22
CA GLU A 331 -20.83 -7.81 9.99
C GLU A 331 -21.69 -9.05 9.84
N ALA A 332 -22.94 -8.86 9.44
CA ALA A 332 -23.86 -9.91 9.05
C ALA A 332 -24.38 -9.59 7.64
N ALA A 333 -24.30 -10.57 6.75
CA ALA A 333 -24.81 -10.46 5.40
C ALA A 333 -25.68 -11.67 5.05
N PHE A 334 -26.79 -11.42 4.37
CA PHE A 334 -27.71 -12.45 3.91
C PHE A 334 -27.99 -12.29 2.41
N GLU A 335 -27.72 -13.32 1.65
CA GLU A 335 -28.05 -13.42 0.24
C GLU A 335 -29.48 -13.90 0.08
N PHE A 336 -30.42 -12.98 -0.13
CA PHE A 336 -31.83 -13.32 -0.28
C PHE A 336 -32.20 -13.78 -1.69
N SER A 337 -31.38 -13.46 -2.69
CA SER A 337 -31.47 -13.93 -4.07
C SER A 337 -30.05 -14.05 -4.65
N ASN A 338 -29.87 -14.71 -5.79
CA ASN A 338 -28.57 -14.82 -6.42
C ASN A 338 -27.97 -13.43 -6.70
N ASN A 339 -26.77 -13.17 -6.18
CA ASN A 339 -26.09 -11.89 -6.24
C ASN A 339 -26.84 -10.69 -5.61
N ALA A 340 -27.84 -10.95 -4.75
CA ALA A 340 -28.58 -9.92 -4.05
C ALA A 340 -28.46 -10.10 -2.53
N TYR A 341 -27.83 -9.11 -1.87
CA TYR A 341 -27.47 -9.16 -0.47
C TYR A 341 -28.06 -8.01 0.31
N ILE A 342 -28.49 -8.28 1.53
CA ILE A 342 -28.65 -7.26 2.58
C ILE A 342 -27.53 -7.44 3.60
N PHE A 343 -27.03 -6.35 4.15
CA PHE A 343 -26.00 -6.42 5.18
C PHE A 343 -26.22 -5.39 6.28
N SER A 344 -25.71 -5.72 7.45
CA SER A 344 -25.58 -4.84 8.60
C SER A 344 -24.17 -4.96 9.17
N ALA A 345 -23.51 -3.85 9.44
CA ALA A 345 -22.19 -3.83 10.04
C ALA A 345 -22.13 -2.84 11.20
N TYR A 346 -21.63 -3.29 12.34
CA TYR A 346 -21.40 -2.48 13.53
C TYR A 346 -19.89 -2.41 13.80
N THR A 347 -19.37 -1.20 13.98
CA THR A 347 -17.94 -0.97 14.18
C THR A 347 -17.73 -0.07 15.40
N LEU A 348 -16.94 -0.55 16.33
CA LEU A 348 -16.41 0.21 17.46
C LEU A 348 -14.96 0.57 17.18
N ARG A 349 -14.57 1.82 17.38
CA ARG A 349 -13.20 2.30 17.22
C ARG A 349 -12.79 3.10 18.45
N ASN A 350 -11.50 2.98 18.77
CA ASN A 350 -10.83 3.86 19.72
C ASN A 350 -9.51 4.32 19.08
N ILE A 351 -9.52 5.55 18.57
CA ILE A 351 -8.35 6.12 17.88
C ILE A 351 -7.78 7.23 18.74
N ARG A 352 -6.49 7.10 19.11
CA ARG A 352 -5.79 7.99 20.02
C ARG A 352 -4.53 8.56 19.41
N GLY A 353 -4.29 9.85 19.67
CA GLY A 353 -2.99 10.50 19.47
C GLY A 353 -2.21 10.53 20.77
N TYR A 354 -0.90 10.65 20.67
CA TYR A 354 0.01 10.78 21.80
C TYR A 354 0.95 11.96 21.54
N PRO A 355 1.19 12.82 22.53
CA PRO A 355 2.05 13.97 22.34
C PRO A 355 3.52 13.54 22.35
N THR A 356 4.28 13.95 21.34
CA THR A 356 5.73 13.77 21.25
C THR A 356 6.31 14.77 20.22
N ASP A 357 7.62 14.96 20.18
CA ASP A 357 8.32 15.84 19.22
C ASP A 357 7.75 17.27 19.17
N GLY A 358 7.33 17.79 20.31
CA GLY A 358 6.74 19.13 20.41
C GLY A 358 5.34 19.28 19.79
N LYS A 359 4.73 18.18 19.28
CA LYS A 359 3.37 18.13 18.75
C LYS A 359 2.39 17.59 19.79
N SER A 360 1.17 18.12 19.78
CA SER A 360 0.09 17.64 20.64
C SER A 360 -0.55 16.35 20.10
N ALA A 361 -1.22 15.62 20.98
CA ALA A 361 -2.02 14.44 20.61
C ALA A 361 -3.04 14.75 19.50
N ASN A 362 -3.69 15.91 19.53
CA ASN A 362 -4.66 16.32 18.52
C ASN A 362 -4.02 16.59 17.15
N GLN A 363 -2.78 17.08 17.11
CA GLN A 363 -2.08 17.27 15.84
C GLN A 363 -1.84 15.92 15.12
N TYR A 364 -1.44 14.88 15.86
CA TYR A 364 -1.30 13.54 15.29
C TYR A 364 -2.64 12.92 14.92
N LEU A 365 -3.68 13.09 15.76
CA LEU A 365 -5.02 12.62 15.42
C LEU A 365 -5.51 13.25 14.11
N SER A 366 -5.49 14.59 14.01
CA SER A 366 -5.99 15.31 12.82
C SER A 366 -5.17 15.02 11.56
N LYS A 367 -3.86 14.74 11.73
CA LYS A 367 -3.01 14.34 10.61
C LYS A 367 -3.41 12.98 10.01
N PHE A 368 -3.58 11.97 10.87
CA PHE A 368 -3.71 10.58 10.45
C PHE A 368 -5.15 10.06 10.43
N THR A 369 -6.11 10.81 10.96
CA THR A 369 -7.49 10.36 11.13
C THR A 369 -8.47 11.49 10.87
N PRO A 370 -9.54 11.23 10.11
CA PRO A 370 -10.66 12.16 10.02
C PRO A 370 -11.26 12.47 11.40
N GLU A 371 -11.59 13.73 11.65
CA GLU A 371 -12.09 14.23 12.94
C GLU A 371 -13.27 13.40 13.48
N MET A 372 -14.17 12.96 12.59
CA MET A 372 -15.33 12.14 12.94
C MET A 372 -14.98 10.77 13.55
N PHE A 373 -13.73 10.35 13.51
CA PHE A 373 -13.25 9.08 14.06
C PHE A 373 -12.27 9.27 15.23
N HIS A 374 -12.09 10.50 15.73
CA HIS A 374 -11.25 10.75 16.90
C HIS A 374 -11.86 10.14 18.17
N GLY A 375 -11.01 9.52 18.97
CA GLY A 375 -11.40 8.92 20.25
C GLY A 375 -12.26 7.65 20.10
N GLU A 376 -13.22 7.50 20.99
CA GLU A 376 -14.14 6.37 20.99
C GLU A 376 -15.34 6.67 20.11
N THR A 377 -15.52 5.91 19.05
CA THR A 377 -16.61 6.08 18.10
C THR A 377 -17.31 4.77 17.79
N SER A 378 -18.60 4.82 17.52
CA SER A 378 -19.36 3.69 17.01
C SER A 378 -20.07 4.05 15.72
N THR A 379 -20.10 3.10 14.79
CA THR A 379 -20.75 3.28 13.49
C THR A 379 -21.60 2.08 13.17
N TRP A 380 -22.85 2.32 12.81
CA TRP A 380 -23.73 1.29 12.30
C TRP A 380 -24.04 1.56 10.83
N ARG A 381 -23.83 0.55 9.97
CA ARG A 381 -24.09 0.63 8.52
C ARG A 381 -25.10 -0.43 8.13
N PHE A 382 -26.07 -0.05 7.33
CA PHE A 382 -27.02 -0.95 6.68
C PHE A 382 -26.92 -0.72 5.19
N GLY A 383 -27.12 -1.76 4.40
CA GLY A 383 -27.14 -1.63 2.97
C GLY A 383 -27.66 -2.87 2.28
N PHE A 384 -27.86 -2.71 0.99
CA PHE A 384 -28.12 -3.79 0.08
C PHE A 384 -27.19 -3.68 -1.13
N ASN A 385 -26.87 -4.82 -1.73
CA ASN A 385 -26.11 -4.91 -2.96
C ASN A 385 -26.91 -5.77 -3.93
N LEU A 386 -27.11 -5.29 -5.14
CA LEU A 386 -27.77 -6.01 -6.23
C LEU A 386 -26.74 -6.17 -7.36
N GLY A 387 -26.30 -7.41 -7.63
CA GLY A 387 -25.50 -7.76 -8.79
C GLY A 387 -26.42 -8.18 -9.95
N PHE A 388 -26.11 -7.70 -11.14
CA PHE A 388 -26.83 -8.03 -12.37
C PHE A 388 -25.97 -8.93 -13.25
#